data_5f425529fe71dd5146e8836fd0c8d09f
#
_entry.id   5f425529fe71dd5146e8836fd0c8d09f
#
_cell.length_a   1.000
_cell.length_b   1.000
_cell.length_c   1.000
_cell.angle_alpha   90.00
_cell.angle_beta   90.00
_cell.angle_gamma   90.00
#
_symmetry.space_group_name_H-M   'P 1'
#
loop_
_entity.id
_entity.type
_entity.pdbx_description
1 polymer ?
#
loop_
_entity_poly.entity_id
_entity_poly.type
_entity_poly.pdbx_seq_one_letter_code
_entity_poly.pdbx_strand_id
1 'polypeptide(L)'
;LQAVTQPDTGATDPLHELLRKGARDLIAKAVEAELATFLEQYADQRLDDGRQAVVRNGYLPERTVQTGIGDVEIKVPRVRDRSGDGVTFSSALLPPYLKRARSIEELIPWLYLKGISTGDYQEALAALLGDQAKGLSANTVSRLKKQWEDEHTEWRKRDLSDLRYVYWWADGVYSNVRMDDRLCL
;
A
#
# COMPACT_ATOMS: atom_id res chain seq x y z
N LEU A 1 39.17 -9.38 -7.47
CA LEU A 1 37.78 -9.02 -7.30
C LEU A 1 37.26 -8.57 -8.67
N GLN A 2 36.62 -9.48 -9.42
CA GLN A 2 35.96 -9.14 -10.68
C GLN A 2 34.73 -8.31 -10.32
N ALA A 3 34.61 -7.13 -10.92
CA ALA A 3 33.41 -6.32 -10.83
C ALA A 3 32.25 -7.13 -11.39
N VAL A 4 31.23 -7.37 -10.59
CA VAL A 4 29.95 -7.91 -11.05
C VAL A 4 29.36 -6.84 -11.96
N THR A 5 29.37 -7.11 -13.27
CA THR A 5 28.71 -6.25 -14.25
C THR A 5 27.24 -6.29 -13.92
N GLN A 6 26.67 -5.16 -13.51
CA GLN A 6 25.22 -5.03 -13.35
C GLN A 6 24.56 -5.38 -14.69
N PRO A 7 23.51 -6.20 -14.70
CA PRO A 7 22.75 -6.44 -15.92
C PRO A 7 22.19 -5.10 -16.42
N ASP A 8 22.29 -4.90 -17.72
CA ASP A 8 21.75 -3.71 -18.41
C ASP A 8 20.25 -3.58 -18.12
N THR A 9 19.89 -2.70 -17.21
CA THR A 9 18.51 -2.46 -16.74
C THR A 9 17.69 -1.63 -17.74
N GLY A 10 18.19 -1.43 -18.95
CA GLY A 10 17.52 -0.64 -20.00
C GLY A 10 16.42 -1.37 -20.77
N ALA A 11 16.32 -2.69 -20.68
CA ALA A 11 15.27 -3.46 -21.35
C ALA A 11 14.11 -3.71 -20.39
N THR A 12 13.03 -2.95 -20.55
CA THR A 12 11.77 -3.20 -19.83
C THR A 12 11.32 -4.63 -20.13
N ASP A 13 11.20 -5.47 -19.11
CA ASP A 13 10.73 -6.84 -19.25
C ASP A 13 9.32 -6.86 -19.85
N PRO A 14 9.11 -7.47 -21.04
CA PRO A 14 7.81 -7.52 -21.71
C PRO A 14 6.70 -8.10 -20.82
N LEU A 15 7.05 -9.08 -19.97
CA LEU A 15 6.10 -9.66 -19.02
C LEU A 15 5.69 -8.65 -17.96
N HIS A 16 6.63 -7.88 -17.45
CA HIS A 16 6.36 -6.83 -16.46
C HIS A 16 5.44 -5.74 -17.01
N GLU A 17 5.66 -5.32 -18.26
CA GLU A 17 4.79 -4.37 -18.95
C GLU A 17 3.38 -4.92 -19.17
N LEU A 18 3.27 -6.19 -19.58
CA LEU A 18 1.98 -6.84 -19.75
C LEU A 18 1.20 -6.91 -18.42
N LEU A 19 1.88 -7.30 -17.33
CA LEU A 19 1.29 -7.37 -15.99
C LEU A 19 0.82 -5.99 -15.52
N ARG A 20 1.65 -4.97 -15.72
CA ARG A 20 1.31 -3.58 -15.35
C ARG A 20 0.12 -3.04 -16.13
N LYS A 21 0.08 -3.31 -17.44
CA LYS A 21 -1.07 -2.98 -18.28
C LYS A 21 -2.34 -3.71 -17.84
N GLY A 22 -2.24 -5.02 -17.63
CA GLY A 22 -3.36 -5.84 -17.14
C GLY A 22 -3.89 -5.36 -15.79
N ALA A 23 -3.00 -5.03 -14.86
CA ALA A 23 -3.38 -4.48 -13.56
C ALA A 23 -4.13 -3.15 -13.71
N ARG A 24 -3.63 -2.22 -14.55
CA ARG A 24 -4.30 -0.94 -14.82
C ARG A 24 -5.72 -1.16 -15.36
N ASP A 25 -5.88 -2.04 -16.34
CA ASP A 25 -7.16 -2.33 -16.97
C ASP A 25 -8.15 -2.97 -15.99
N LEU A 26 -7.69 -3.90 -15.15
CA LEU A 26 -8.51 -4.56 -14.12
C LEU A 26 -8.95 -3.57 -13.03
N ILE A 27 -8.04 -2.75 -12.55
CA ILE A 27 -8.33 -1.73 -11.55
C ILE A 27 -9.36 -0.73 -12.09
N ALA A 28 -9.17 -0.26 -13.33
CA ALA A 28 -10.11 0.66 -13.97
C ALA A 28 -11.52 0.05 -14.05
N LYS A 29 -11.64 -1.20 -14.48
CA LYS A 29 -12.93 -1.91 -14.54
C LYS A 29 -13.57 -2.07 -13.17
N ALA A 30 -12.78 -2.43 -12.15
CA ALA A 30 -13.29 -2.60 -10.79
C ALA A 30 -13.84 -1.28 -10.22
N VAL A 31 -13.13 -0.17 -10.41
CA VAL A 31 -13.56 1.15 -9.92
C VAL A 31 -14.77 1.67 -10.70
N GLU A 32 -14.87 1.41 -12.01
CA GLU A 32 -16.08 1.74 -12.78
C GLU A 32 -17.29 0.91 -12.31
N ALA A 33 -17.10 -0.35 -11.91
CA ALA A 33 -18.17 -1.17 -11.32
C ALA A 33 -18.61 -0.61 -9.95
N GLU A 34 -17.67 -0.20 -9.08
CA GLU A 34 -18.01 0.49 -7.83
C GLU A 34 -18.82 1.76 -8.09
N LEU A 35 -18.41 2.57 -9.09
CA LEU A 35 -19.16 3.78 -9.46
C LEU A 35 -20.56 3.46 -9.96
N ALA A 36 -20.73 2.42 -10.80
CA ALA A 36 -22.04 2.02 -11.30
C ALA A 36 -22.97 1.65 -10.15
N THR A 37 -22.51 0.80 -9.22
CA THR A 37 -23.29 0.43 -8.02
C THR A 37 -23.59 1.65 -7.14
N PHE A 38 -22.64 2.58 -7.01
CA PHE A 38 -22.88 3.82 -6.29
C PHE A 38 -23.96 4.68 -6.96
N LEU A 39 -23.95 4.86 -8.26
CA LEU A 39 -24.93 5.66 -9.00
C LEU A 39 -26.32 5.03 -8.99
N GLU A 40 -26.43 3.70 -8.95
CA GLU A 40 -27.71 2.99 -8.81
C GLU A 40 -28.46 3.40 -7.54
N GLN A 41 -27.77 3.69 -6.45
CA GLN A 41 -28.37 4.16 -5.18
C GLN A 41 -29.08 5.51 -5.33
N TYR A 42 -28.73 6.29 -6.34
CA TYR A 42 -29.26 7.62 -6.63
C TYR A 42 -30.09 7.67 -7.92
N ALA A 43 -30.38 6.52 -8.53
CA ALA A 43 -31.04 6.46 -9.83
C ALA A 43 -32.43 7.13 -9.85
N ASP A 44 -33.16 7.01 -8.72
CA ASP A 44 -34.50 7.58 -8.56
C ASP A 44 -34.51 9.03 -8.07
N GLN A 45 -33.35 9.56 -7.67
CA GLN A 45 -33.26 10.95 -7.20
C GLN A 45 -33.18 11.90 -8.38
N ARG A 46 -34.24 12.69 -8.55
CA ARG A 46 -34.36 13.67 -9.62
C ARG A 46 -34.56 15.07 -9.06
N LEU A 47 -34.06 16.05 -9.78
CA LEU A 47 -34.33 17.45 -9.53
C LEU A 47 -35.75 17.81 -10.00
N ASP A 48 -36.24 18.96 -9.60
CA ASP A 48 -37.57 19.48 -10.00
C ASP A 48 -37.73 19.59 -11.53
N ASP A 49 -36.62 19.74 -12.26
CA ASP A 49 -36.58 19.77 -13.72
C ASP A 49 -36.48 18.39 -14.38
N GLY A 50 -36.57 17.31 -13.60
CA GLY A 50 -36.54 15.91 -14.05
C GLY A 50 -35.14 15.35 -14.32
N ARG A 51 -34.08 16.15 -14.20
CA ARG A 51 -32.69 15.65 -14.36
C ARG A 51 -32.26 14.82 -13.14
N GLN A 52 -31.35 13.89 -13.37
CA GLN A 52 -30.73 13.12 -12.28
C GLN A 52 -29.96 14.06 -11.33
N ALA A 53 -30.15 13.85 -10.03
CA ALA A 53 -29.50 14.62 -8.98
C ALA A 53 -27.98 14.33 -8.92
N VAL A 54 -27.59 13.07 -9.02
CA VAL A 54 -26.20 12.62 -8.97
C VAL A 54 -25.80 12.00 -10.31
N VAL A 55 -24.75 12.50 -10.91
CA VAL A 55 -24.27 12.04 -12.22
C VAL A 55 -22.78 11.86 -12.25
N ARG A 56 -22.28 11.00 -13.13
CA ARG A 56 -20.86 10.89 -13.44
C ARG A 56 -20.31 12.22 -13.97
N ASN A 57 -19.12 12.62 -13.53
CA ASN A 57 -18.49 13.88 -13.91
C ASN A 57 -16.99 13.74 -14.17
N GLY A 58 -16.63 12.93 -15.16
CA GLY A 58 -15.23 12.73 -15.56
C GLY A 58 -14.42 11.98 -14.50
N TYR A 59 -13.14 12.34 -14.39
CA TYR A 59 -12.17 11.69 -13.52
C TYR A 59 -11.46 12.70 -12.61
N LEU A 60 -10.96 12.22 -11.51
CA LEU A 60 -9.94 12.91 -10.72
C LEU A 60 -8.60 12.92 -11.48
N PRO A 61 -7.68 13.80 -11.13
CA PRO A 61 -6.32 13.76 -11.67
C PRO A 61 -5.71 12.38 -11.56
N GLU A 62 -4.98 11.99 -12.58
CA GLU A 62 -4.24 10.73 -12.59
C GLU A 62 -3.22 10.72 -11.45
N ARG A 63 -3.09 9.57 -10.79
CA ARG A 63 -2.11 9.35 -9.73
C ARG A 63 -1.49 7.99 -9.84
N THR A 64 -0.32 7.83 -9.25
CA THR A 64 0.41 6.57 -9.23
C THR A 64 0.21 5.86 -7.90
N VAL A 65 0.00 4.55 -7.98
CA VAL A 65 0.02 3.64 -6.81
C VAL A 65 1.16 2.65 -6.99
N GLN A 66 2.02 2.57 -6.01
CA GLN A 66 3.12 1.62 -5.97
C GLN A 66 2.60 0.23 -5.63
N THR A 67 2.93 -0.76 -6.46
CA THR A 67 2.50 -2.16 -6.31
C THR A 67 3.69 -3.10 -6.41
N GLY A 68 3.49 -4.39 -6.12
CA GLY A 68 4.52 -5.43 -6.26
C GLY A 68 5.00 -5.67 -7.70
N ILE A 69 4.30 -5.10 -8.69
CA ILE A 69 4.69 -5.12 -10.11
C ILE A 69 5.17 -3.74 -10.59
N GLY A 70 5.58 -2.87 -9.64
CA GLY A 70 5.99 -1.50 -9.91
C GLY A 70 4.85 -0.50 -9.81
N ASP A 71 5.09 0.69 -10.32
CA ASP A 71 4.15 1.80 -10.30
C ASP A 71 3.02 1.60 -11.31
N VAL A 72 1.77 1.72 -10.85
CA VAL A 72 0.57 1.64 -11.68
C VAL A 72 -0.14 2.98 -11.67
N GLU A 73 -0.31 3.56 -12.83
CA GLU A 73 -1.08 4.79 -13.01
C GLU A 73 -2.57 4.50 -12.98
N ILE A 74 -3.31 5.27 -12.20
CA ILE A 74 -4.74 5.08 -11.99
C ILE A 74 -5.51 6.38 -12.16
N LYS A 75 -6.74 6.25 -12.66
CA LYS A 75 -7.74 7.32 -12.73
C LYS A 75 -8.98 6.89 -11.98
N VAL A 76 -9.43 7.70 -11.02
CA VAL A 76 -10.65 7.43 -10.27
C VAL A 76 -11.76 8.33 -10.83
N PRO A 77 -12.90 7.78 -11.25
CA PRO A 77 -14.02 8.57 -11.69
C PRO A 77 -14.60 9.38 -10.52
N ARG A 78 -15.23 10.49 -10.84
CA ARG A 78 -15.93 11.33 -9.87
C ARG A 78 -17.38 11.53 -10.25
N VAL A 79 -18.19 11.88 -9.27
CA VAL A 79 -19.56 12.28 -9.45
C VAL A 79 -19.73 13.79 -9.31
N ARG A 80 -20.81 14.29 -9.84
CA ARG A 80 -21.32 15.63 -9.58
C ARG A 80 -22.69 15.51 -8.96
N ASP A 81 -22.81 16.02 -7.76
CA ASP A 81 -24.08 16.27 -7.13
C ASP A 81 -24.65 17.60 -7.60
N ARG A 82 -25.89 17.60 -8.04
CA ARG A 82 -26.64 18.76 -8.52
C ARG A 82 -27.71 19.17 -7.52
N SER A 83 -28.04 18.31 -6.54
CA SER A 83 -29.01 18.61 -5.47
C SER A 83 -28.42 19.59 -4.44
N GLY A 84 -27.12 19.54 -4.23
CA GLY A 84 -26.46 20.32 -3.20
C GLY A 84 -26.29 19.59 -1.87
N ASP A 85 -26.65 18.31 -1.80
CA ASP A 85 -26.56 17.49 -0.58
C ASP A 85 -25.11 17.06 -0.25
N GLY A 86 -24.15 17.40 -1.12
CA GLY A 86 -22.73 17.11 -0.92
C GLY A 86 -22.33 15.68 -1.22
N VAL A 87 -23.10 14.98 -2.06
CA VAL A 87 -22.82 13.59 -2.44
C VAL A 87 -21.51 13.47 -3.19
N THR A 88 -20.60 12.66 -2.68
CA THR A 88 -19.29 12.40 -3.28
C THR A 88 -19.03 10.91 -3.41
N PHE A 89 -18.40 10.49 -4.49
CA PHE A 89 -17.94 9.12 -4.68
C PHE A 89 -16.51 8.95 -4.15
N SER A 90 -16.30 7.94 -3.33
CA SER A 90 -14.98 7.50 -2.90
C SER A 90 -14.86 5.99 -3.13
N SER A 91 -13.91 5.57 -3.94
CA SER A 91 -13.67 4.15 -4.19
C SER A 91 -13.14 3.47 -2.93
N ALA A 92 -13.69 2.32 -2.58
CA ALA A 92 -13.19 1.48 -1.50
C ALA A 92 -11.88 0.78 -1.90
N LEU A 93 -11.74 0.42 -3.17
CA LEU A 93 -10.53 -0.19 -3.72
C LEU A 93 -9.36 0.80 -3.76
N LEU A 94 -9.65 2.06 -4.10
CA LEU A 94 -8.66 3.11 -4.28
C LEU A 94 -8.93 4.33 -3.40
N PRO A 95 -8.81 4.23 -2.08
CA PRO A 95 -8.98 5.38 -1.19
C PRO A 95 -8.11 6.59 -1.63
N PRO A 96 -8.54 7.83 -1.36
CA PRO A 96 -7.87 9.03 -1.87
C PRO A 96 -6.37 9.11 -1.53
N TYR A 97 -5.96 8.59 -0.39
CA TYR A 97 -4.59 8.68 0.12
C TYR A 97 -3.76 7.40 -0.10
N LEU A 98 -4.31 6.40 -0.80
CA LEU A 98 -3.58 5.18 -1.12
C LEU A 98 -2.41 5.50 -2.04
N LYS A 99 -1.20 5.38 -1.55
CA LYS A 99 0.05 5.58 -2.30
C LYS A 99 0.72 4.27 -2.68
N ARG A 100 0.43 3.19 -1.95
CA ARG A 100 1.05 1.87 -2.09
C ARG A 100 0.04 0.77 -1.85
N ALA A 101 0.28 -0.38 -2.47
CA ALA A 101 -0.41 -1.61 -2.11
C ALA A 101 0.04 -2.08 -0.71
N ARG A 102 -0.88 -2.72 0.00
CA ARG A 102 -0.63 -3.23 1.35
C ARG A 102 0.58 -4.18 1.42
N SER A 103 0.76 -5.02 0.40
CA SER A 103 1.91 -5.92 0.29
C SER A 103 3.27 -5.20 0.36
N ILE A 104 3.34 -3.97 -0.15
CA ILE A 104 4.55 -3.15 -0.06
C ILE A 104 4.73 -2.61 1.36
N GLU A 105 3.66 -2.18 2.02
CA GLU A 105 3.73 -1.72 3.41
C GLU A 105 4.14 -2.83 4.37
N GLU A 106 3.69 -4.05 4.14
CA GLU A 106 4.05 -5.24 4.91
C GLU A 106 5.50 -5.70 4.67
N LEU A 107 6.08 -5.40 3.50
CA LEU A 107 7.47 -5.72 3.18
C LEU A 107 8.46 -4.86 3.98
N ILE A 108 8.12 -3.62 4.28
CA ILE A 108 9.03 -2.65 4.90
C ILE A 108 9.52 -3.10 6.28
N PRO A 109 8.65 -3.54 7.23
CA PRO A 109 9.11 -4.07 8.52
C PRO A 109 10.06 -5.23 8.37
N TRP A 110 9.77 -6.10 7.40
CA TRP A 110 10.60 -7.28 7.15
C TRP A 110 12.00 -6.92 6.68
N LEU A 111 12.14 -5.95 5.78
CA LEU A 111 13.44 -5.43 5.35
C LEU A 111 14.20 -4.81 6.52
N TYR A 112 13.51 -4.09 7.40
CA TYR A 112 14.11 -3.51 8.62
C TYR A 112 14.65 -4.60 9.54
N LEU A 113 13.87 -5.64 9.82
CA LEU A 113 14.29 -6.77 10.65
C LEU A 113 15.46 -7.56 10.04
N LYS A 114 15.64 -7.52 8.73
CA LYS A 114 16.79 -8.10 8.01
C LYS A 114 18.04 -7.21 8.05
N GLY A 115 17.97 -6.07 8.71
CA GLY A 115 19.13 -5.19 8.95
C GLY A 115 19.39 -4.17 7.85
N ILE A 116 18.43 -3.94 6.95
CA ILE A 116 18.57 -2.86 5.96
C ILE A 116 18.47 -1.53 6.70
N SER A 117 19.50 -0.70 6.54
CA SER A 117 19.53 0.62 7.18
C SER A 117 18.46 1.54 6.59
N THR A 118 18.02 2.55 7.36
CA THR A 118 17.01 3.50 6.88
C THR A 118 17.45 4.28 5.64
N GLY A 119 18.75 4.40 5.40
CA GLY A 119 19.34 5.03 4.21
C GLY A 119 19.24 4.14 2.96
N ASP A 120 19.30 2.82 3.13
CA ASP A 120 19.43 1.86 2.03
C ASP A 120 18.07 1.34 1.54
N TYR A 121 16.96 1.74 2.19
CA TYR A 121 15.61 1.32 1.79
C TYR A 121 15.24 1.68 0.36
N GLN A 122 15.71 2.84 -0.10
CA GLN A 122 15.44 3.28 -1.48
C GLN A 122 16.08 2.32 -2.48
N GLU A 123 17.33 1.94 -2.23
CA GLU A 123 18.07 1.01 -3.08
C GLU A 123 17.49 -0.40 -3.03
N ALA A 124 17.18 -0.90 -1.82
CA ALA A 124 16.56 -2.20 -1.64
C ALA A 124 15.20 -2.31 -2.34
N LEU A 125 14.37 -1.27 -2.27
CA LEU A 125 13.09 -1.23 -2.94
C LEU A 125 13.22 -1.06 -4.45
N ALA A 126 14.19 -0.27 -4.91
CA ALA A 126 14.48 -0.15 -6.34
C ALA A 126 14.90 -1.51 -6.93
N ALA A 127 15.72 -2.27 -6.20
CA ALA A 127 16.13 -3.62 -6.61
C ALA A 127 14.95 -4.61 -6.66
N LEU A 128 13.94 -4.46 -5.78
CA LEU A 128 12.78 -5.36 -5.72
C LEU A 128 11.64 -4.97 -6.66
N LEU A 129 11.41 -3.68 -6.85
CA LEU A 129 10.23 -3.13 -7.53
C LEU A 129 10.58 -2.38 -8.82
N GLY A 130 11.87 -2.29 -9.15
CA GLY A 130 12.41 -1.52 -10.27
C GLY A 130 12.75 -0.08 -9.89
N ASP A 131 13.53 0.59 -10.75
CA ASP A 131 14.10 1.93 -10.52
C ASP A 131 13.06 3.04 -10.29
N GLN A 132 11.82 2.79 -10.68
CA GLN A 132 10.67 3.70 -10.46
C GLN A 132 10.09 3.62 -9.04
N ALA A 133 10.63 2.75 -8.17
CA ALA A 133 10.19 2.65 -6.78
C ALA A 133 10.46 3.93 -6.00
N LYS A 134 9.56 4.91 -6.10
CA LYS A 134 9.67 6.19 -5.40
C LYS A 134 9.17 6.09 -3.96
N GLY A 135 9.96 6.65 -3.06
CA GLY A 135 9.37 7.29 -1.87
C GLY A 135 9.26 6.50 -0.59
N LEU A 136 10.30 5.75 -0.21
CA LEU A 136 10.54 5.56 1.22
C LEU A 136 11.66 6.51 1.65
N SER A 137 11.29 7.73 1.97
CA SER A 137 12.20 8.63 2.67
C SER A 137 12.50 8.07 4.07
N ALA A 138 13.69 8.38 4.60
CA ALA A 138 14.06 8.01 5.97
C ALA A 138 12.96 8.40 6.98
N ASN A 139 12.30 9.54 6.77
CA ASN A 139 11.16 9.98 7.59
C ASN A 139 9.97 9.03 7.53
N THR A 140 9.68 8.44 6.37
CA THR A 140 8.60 7.45 6.24
C THR A 140 8.92 6.18 7.02
N VAL A 141 10.15 5.69 6.94
CA VAL A 141 10.60 4.52 7.69
C VAL A 141 10.55 4.79 9.19
N SER A 142 11.03 5.96 9.64
CA SER A 142 11.00 6.36 11.06
C SER A 142 9.55 6.44 11.58
N ARG A 143 8.61 6.98 10.80
CA ARG A 143 7.20 7.03 11.16
C ARG A 143 6.59 5.64 11.28
N LEU A 144 6.88 4.74 10.34
CA LEU A 144 6.42 3.35 10.37
C LEU A 144 7.00 2.60 11.57
N LYS A 145 8.30 2.79 11.85
CA LYS A 145 8.93 2.22 13.03
C LYS A 145 8.22 2.63 14.32
N LYS A 146 7.91 3.92 14.47
CA LYS A 146 7.16 4.41 15.64
C LYS A 146 5.77 3.77 15.73
N GLN A 147 5.06 3.65 14.62
CA GLN A 147 3.76 2.98 14.57
C GLN A 147 3.86 1.52 15.04
N TRP A 148 4.87 0.76 14.58
CA TRP A 148 5.08 -0.62 15.02
C TRP A 148 5.48 -0.73 16.49
N GLU A 149 6.25 0.22 17.02
CA GLU A 149 6.58 0.29 18.45
C GLU A 149 5.31 0.51 19.28
N ASP A 150 4.41 1.38 18.82
CA ASP A 150 3.13 1.64 19.46
C ASP A 150 2.21 0.39 19.40
N GLU A 151 2.08 -0.23 18.23
CA GLU A 151 1.30 -1.47 18.03
C GLU A 151 1.85 -2.62 18.88
N HIS A 152 3.18 -2.78 18.95
CA HIS A 152 3.81 -3.78 19.80
C HIS A 152 3.57 -3.51 21.29
N THR A 153 3.60 -2.24 21.69
CA THR A 153 3.33 -1.83 23.07
C THR A 153 1.89 -2.18 23.47
N GLU A 154 0.93 -1.91 22.60
CA GLU A 154 -0.48 -2.27 22.83
C GLU A 154 -0.66 -3.81 22.80
N TRP A 155 0.00 -4.49 21.86
CA TRP A 155 -0.03 -5.94 21.79
C TRP A 155 0.49 -6.59 23.08
N ARG A 156 1.54 -6.04 23.71
CA ARG A 156 2.08 -6.54 24.99
C ARG A 156 1.12 -6.35 26.17
N LYS A 157 0.24 -5.36 26.13
CA LYS A 157 -0.71 -5.06 27.21
C LYS A 157 -1.99 -5.89 27.13
N ARG A 158 -2.19 -6.64 26.04
CA ARG A 158 -3.42 -7.41 25.86
C ARG A 158 -3.60 -8.43 26.98
N ASP A 159 -4.82 -8.52 27.48
CA ASP A 159 -5.21 -9.55 28.42
C ASP A 159 -5.34 -10.89 27.71
N LEU A 160 -4.70 -11.91 28.25
CA LEU A 160 -4.72 -13.28 27.74
C LEU A 160 -5.50 -14.23 28.68
N SER A 161 -6.12 -13.71 29.73
CA SER A 161 -6.79 -14.53 30.77
C SER A 161 -7.94 -15.37 30.20
N ASP A 162 -8.62 -14.87 29.16
CA ASP A 162 -9.74 -15.56 28.51
C ASP A 162 -9.31 -16.57 27.44
N LEU A 163 -8.00 -16.65 27.14
CA LEU A 163 -7.47 -17.51 26.11
C LEU A 163 -6.94 -18.82 26.71
N ARG A 164 -7.44 -19.95 26.19
CA ARG A 164 -6.89 -21.28 26.54
C ARG A 164 -5.83 -21.67 25.51
N TYR A 165 -4.57 -21.74 25.96
CA TYR A 165 -3.46 -22.26 25.16
C TYR A 165 -3.24 -23.72 25.49
N VAL A 166 -3.21 -24.58 24.46
CA VAL A 166 -2.95 -26.02 24.61
C VAL A 166 -1.45 -26.30 24.72
N TYR A 167 -0.63 -25.46 24.05
CA TYR A 167 0.82 -25.56 24.04
C TYR A 167 1.45 -24.18 24.21
N TRP A 168 2.60 -24.16 24.92
CA TRP A 168 3.44 -22.99 25.08
C TRP A 168 4.81 -23.29 24.50
N TRP A 169 5.29 -22.45 23.63
CA TRP A 169 6.63 -22.51 23.08
C TRP A 169 7.39 -21.28 23.55
N ALA A 170 8.57 -21.50 24.18
CA ALA A 170 9.45 -20.42 24.58
C ALA A 170 10.79 -20.62 23.87
N ASP A 171 11.26 -19.58 23.21
CA ASP A 171 12.57 -19.53 22.58
C ASP A 171 13.34 -18.32 23.09
N GLY A 172 14.63 -18.48 23.30
CA GLY A 172 15.51 -17.44 23.81
C GLY A 172 16.29 -16.78 22.67
N VAL A 173 16.24 -15.45 22.62
CA VAL A 173 17.08 -14.69 21.70
C VAL A 173 18.40 -14.36 22.38
N TYR A 174 19.52 -14.83 21.80
CA TYR A 174 20.85 -14.54 22.30
C TYR A 174 21.43 -13.34 21.58
N SER A 175 21.76 -12.29 22.33
CA SER A 175 22.45 -11.13 21.80
C SER A 175 23.93 -11.17 22.21
N ASN A 176 24.82 -10.94 21.24
CA ASN A 176 26.23 -10.74 21.53
C ASN A 176 26.43 -9.33 22.08
N VAL A 177 26.79 -9.22 23.34
CA VAL A 177 27.24 -7.96 23.93
C VAL A 177 28.76 -7.85 23.75
N ARG A 178 29.26 -6.60 23.65
CA ARG A 178 30.69 -6.30 23.39
C ARG A 178 31.69 -6.84 24.43
N MET A 179 31.26 -7.57 25.42
CA MET A 179 32.08 -8.19 26.46
C MET A 179 31.86 -9.70 26.42
N ASP A 180 32.44 -10.41 25.51
CA ASP A 180 32.56 -11.87 25.37
C ASP A 180 31.45 -12.77 25.96
N ASP A 181 30.42 -12.20 26.58
CA ASP A 181 29.29 -12.91 27.18
C ASP A 181 28.04 -12.84 26.30
N ARG A 182 27.38 -14.00 26.14
CA ARG A 182 26.06 -14.10 25.53
C ARG A 182 24.99 -13.88 26.59
N LEU A 183 24.20 -12.84 26.42
CA LEU A 183 23.02 -12.59 27.24
C LEU A 183 21.80 -13.19 26.54
N CYS A 184 21.02 -13.99 27.26
CA CYS A 184 19.70 -14.43 26.84
C CYS A 184 18.67 -13.41 27.35
N LEU A 185 17.91 -12.83 26.46
CA LEU A 185 16.82 -11.90 26.78
C LEU A 185 15.48 -12.60 26.62
#